data_7b49d440cb9cd8e3cac392e977aa33bc
#
_entry.id   7b49d440cb9cd8e3cac392e977aa33bc
#
_cell.length_a   1.000
_cell.length_b   1.000
_cell.length_c   1.000
_cell.angle_alpha   90.00
_cell.angle_beta   90.00
_cell.angle_gamma   90.00
#
_symmetry.space_group_name_H-M   'P 1'
#
loop_
_entity.id
_entity.type
_entity.pdbx_description
1 polymer ?
#
loop_
_entity_poly.entity_id
_entity_poly.type
_entity_poly.pdbx_seq_one_letter_code
_entity_poly.pdbx_strand_id
1 'polypeptide(L)'
;MKFEYINGQNFYYMFLAGAKGIIENYAYLNKINVFPVPDGDTGSNMASTVQSIIDAVKPSKKLNKTLADMADAALVGARGNSGIIVAQFVQGLSLELQKYAKVNVQDFVRCAAGAVRFTYAALSHPVEGTILSVLKAWTDELQRLMDDNTTDFVTLISAPY
;
A
#
# COMPACT_ATOMS: atom_id res chain seq x y z
N MET A 1 -2.64 1.63 24.12
CA MET A 1 -3.79 0.89 23.57
C MET A 1 -3.23 -0.12 22.58
N LYS A 2 -3.54 -1.41 22.70
CA LYS A 2 -3.03 -2.44 21.77
C LYS A 2 -4.10 -2.73 20.70
N PHE A 3 -3.69 -2.80 19.44
CA PHE A 3 -4.53 -3.22 18.33
C PHE A 3 -4.00 -4.53 17.76
N GLU A 4 -4.49 -5.65 18.27
CA GLU A 4 -4.12 -7.00 17.79
C GLU A 4 -4.77 -7.34 16.45
N TYR A 5 -5.87 -6.69 16.13
CA TYR A 5 -6.60 -6.84 14.86
C TYR A 5 -6.98 -5.51 14.28
N ILE A 6 -6.92 -5.41 12.95
CA ILE A 6 -7.49 -4.30 12.18
C ILE A 6 -8.64 -4.80 11.30
N ASN A 7 -9.66 -3.97 11.18
CA ASN A 7 -10.80 -4.15 10.31
C ASN A 7 -10.73 -3.19 9.10
N GLY A 8 -11.73 -3.18 8.25
CA GLY A 8 -11.71 -2.34 7.05
C GLY A 8 -11.68 -0.84 7.33
N GLN A 9 -12.35 -0.37 8.39
CA GLN A 9 -12.30 1.04 8.79
C GLN A 9 -10.91 1.41 9.31
N ASN A 10 -10.33 0.60 10.20
CA ASN A 10 -8.98 0.83 10.71
C ASN A 10 -7.96 0.89 9.57
N PHE A 11 -7.99 -0.08 8.66
CA PHE A 11 -7.11 -0.13 7.50
C PHE A 11 -7.25 1.13 6.63
N TYR A 12 -8.48 1.53 6.32
CA TYR A 12 -8.73 2.70 5.50
C TYR A 12 -8.20 3.99 6.13
N TYR A 13 -8.36 4.19 7.45
CA TYR A 13 -7.79 5.37 8.13
C TYR A 13 -6.26 5.37 8.17
N MET A 14 -5.65 4.19 8.30
CA MET A 14 -4.18 4.06 8.15
C MET A 14 -3.73 4.40 6.73
N PHE A 15 -4.45 3.91 5.72
CA PHE A 15 -4.22 4.27 4.33
C PHE A 15 -4.35 5.79 4.10
N LEU A 16 -5.40 6.43 4.63
CA LEU A 16 -5.59 7.89 4.51
C LEU A 16 -4.40 8.69 5.07
N ALA A 17 -3.84 8.25 6.20
CA ALA A 17 -2.67 8.91 6.79
C ALA A 17 -1.45 8.83 5.85
N GLY A 18 -1.19 7.68 5.25
CA GLY A 18 -0.12 7.50 4.26
C GLY A 18 -0.39 8.27 2.96
N ALA A 19 -1.62 8.21 2.45
CA ALA A 19 -2.04 8.92 1.24
C ALA A 19 -1.87 10.44 1.36
N LYS A 20 -2.19 11.00 2.53
CA LYS A 20 -1.95 12.41 2.84
C LYS A 20 -0.47 12.77 2.67
N GLY A 21 0.44 11.93 3.19
CA GLY A 21 1.88 12.14 3.02
C GLY A 21 2.30 12.19 1.55
N ILE A 22 1.75 11.32 0.70
CA ILE A 22 2.02 11.33 -0.75
C ILE A 22 1.47 12.61 -1.38
N ILE A 23 0.23 12.99 -1.08
CA ILE A 23 -0.44 14.16 -1.65
C ILE A 23 0.29 15.45 -1.25
N GLU A 24 0.69 15.58 0.01
CA GLU A 24 1.41 16.78 0.50
C GLU A 24 2.83 16.90 -0.07
N ASN A 25 3.46 15.79 -0.47
CA ASN A 25 4.83 15.75 -0.95
C ASN A 25 4.97 15.45 -2.46
N TYR A 26 3.89 15.49 -3.23
CA TYR A 26 3.93 15.10 -4.64
C TYR A 26 4.95 15.90 -5.46
N ALA A 27 5.08 17.20 -5.20
CA ALA A 27 6.02 18.06 -5.89
C ALA A 27 7.49 17.69 -5.60
N TYR A 28 7.79 17.30 -4.36
CA TYR A 28 9.11 16.79 -3.99
C TYR A 28 9.39 15.43 -4.65
N LEU A 29 8.41 14.52 -4.64
CA LEU A 29 8.51 13.22 -5.31
C LEU A 29 8.76 13.38 -6.83
N ASN A 30 8.09 14.34 -7.48
CA ASN A 30 8.36 14.67 -8.87
C ASN A 30 9.80 15.17 -9.08
N LYS A 31 10.31 16.03 -8.18
CA LYS A 31 11.65 16.58 -8.26
C LYS A 31 12.76 15.54 -8.17
N ILE A 32 12.56 14.50 -7.34
CA ILE A 32 13.54 13.42 -7.17
C ILE A 32 13.36 12.27 -8.16
N ASN A 33 12.37 12.34 -9.02
CA ASN A 33 12.11 11.35 -10.06
C ASN A 33 13.13 11.50 -11.21
N VAL A 34 14.28 10.86 -11.05
CA VAL A 34 15.38 10.87 -12.03
C VAL A 34 15.63 9.50 -12.63
N PHE A 35 14.96 8.46 -12.16
CA PHE A 35 15.16 7.08 -12.57
C PHE A 35 13.82 6.29 -12.46
N PRO A 36 13.55 5.32 -13.33
CA PRO A 36 14.29 4.95 -14.56
C PRO A 36 14.10 5.94 -15.71
N VAL A 37 13.04 6.74 -15.69
CA VAL A 37 12.73 7.78 -16.66
C VAL A 37 12.56 9.11 -15.91
N PRO A 38 13.33 10.14 -16.24
CA PRO A 38 13.29 11.43 -15.54
C PRO A 38 12.16 12.34 -16.08
N ASP A 39 10.92 11.85 -16.08
CA ASP A 39 9.72 12.57 -16.54
C ASP A 39 9.10 13.48 -15.48
N GLY A 40 9.55 13.35 -14.22
CA GLY A 40 9.16 14.25 -13.14
C GLY A 40 7.69 14.14 -12.74
N ASP A 41 7.04 13.00 -12.94
CA ASP A 41 5.60 12.81 -12.75
C ASP A 41 5.20 11.77 -11.67
N THR A 42 6.18 11.07 -11.09
CA THR A 42 5.96 10.00 -10.11
C THR A 42 5.03 10.43 -8.97
N GLY A 43 5.30 11.58 -8.36
CA GLY A 43 4.49 12.09 -7.25
C GLY A 43 3.06 12.44 -7.68
N SER A 44 2.90 13.08 -8.83
CA SER A 44 1.58 13.42 -9.39
C SER A 44 0.77 12.18 -9.72
N ASN A 45 1.40 11.16 -10.30
CA ASN A 45 0.75 9.90 -10.65
C ASN A 45 0.30 9.13 -9.41
N MET A 46 1.16 9.04 -8.39
CA MET A 46 0.82 8.41 -7.11
C MET A 46 -0.30 9.19 -6.40
N ALA A 47 -0.19 10.53 -6.31
CA ALA A 47 -1.19 11.36 -5.67
C ALA A 47 -2.57 11.24 -6.35
N SER A 48 -2.61 11.23 -7.68
CA SER A 48 -3.85 11.02 -8.44
C SER A 48 -4.47 9.65 -8.14
N THR A 49 -3.65 8.60 -8.08
CA THR A 49 -4.14 7.24 -7.83
C THR A 49 -4.71 7.09 -6.42
N VAL A 50 -4.00 7.59 -5.39
CA VAL A 50 -4.50 7.52 -4.01
C VAL A 50 -5.71 8.43 -3.80
N GLN A 51 -5.79 9.58 -4.48
CA GLN A 51 -6.93 10.48 -4.43
C GLN A 51 -8.19 9.80 -4.99
N SER A 52 -8.07 9.03 -6.06
CA SER A 52 -9.20 8.25 -6.61
C SER A 52 -9.78 7.26 -5.60
N ILE A 53 -8.92 6.63 -4.77
CA ILE A 53 -9.37 5.77 -3.67
C ILE A 53 -10.13 6.59 -2.62
N ILE A 54 -9.58 7.74 -2.23
CA ILE A 54 -10.19 8.62 -1.22
C ILE A 54 -11.58 9.07 -1.66
N ASP A 55 -11.72 9.47 -2.91
CA ASP A 55 -12.97 10.03 -3.46
C ASP A 55 -14.07 8.98 -3.63
N ALA A 56 -13.69 7.74 -3.96
CA ALA A 56 -14.64 6.68 -4.31
C ALA A 56 -15.04 5.78 -3.13
N VAL A 57 -14.15 5.57 -2.13
CA VAL A 57 -14.33 4.51 -1.15
C VAL A 57 -14.99 5.00 0.14
N LYS A 58 -16.05 4.29 0.53
CA LYS A 58 -16.65 4.39 1.87
C LYS A 58 -16.31 3.13 2.64
N PRO A 59 -15.46 3.20 3.69
CA PRO A 59 -14.95 2.02 4.34
C PRO A 59 -16.04 1.23 5.08
N SER A 60 -16.05 -0.06 4.87
CA SER A 60 -16.85 -1.05 5.60
C SER A 60 -16.10 -1.51 6.85
N LYS A 61 -16.81 -2.07 7.84
CA LYS A 61 -16.17 -2.81 8.93
C LYS A 61 -15.45 -4.08 8.42
N LYS A 62 -15.89 -4.68 7.31
CA LYS A 62 -15.24 -5.86 6.72
C LYS A 62 -14.02 -5.42 5.93
N LEU A 63 -12.84 -5.95 6.31
CA LEU A 63 -11.56 -5.63 5.67
C LEU A 63 -11.56 -6.00 4.18
N ASN A 64 -11.97 -7.23 3.87
CA ASN A 64 -12.02 -7.71 2.49
C ASN A 64 -12.90 -6.85 1.58
N LYS A 65 -14.06 -6.37 2.09
CA LYS A 65 -14.90 -5.47 1.31
C LYS A 65 -14.24 -4.12 1.08
N THR A 66 -13.67 -3.52 2.11
CA THR A 66 -12.97 -2.23 1.97
C THR A 66 -11.81 -2.33 0.99
N LEU A 67 -11.00 -3.40 1.06
CA LEU A 67 -9.88 -3.61 0.15
C LEU A 67 -10.34 -3.85 -1.30
N ALA A 68 -11.45 -4.56 -1.52
CA ALA A 68 -12.01 -4.72 -2.86
C ALA A 68 -12.43 -3.37 -3.46
N ASP A 69 -13.17 -2.58 -2.69
CA ASP A 69 -13.61 -1.23 -3.12
C ASP A 69 -12.37 -0.31 -3.39
N MET A 70 -11.32 -0.41 -2.56
CA MET A 70 -10.07 0.33 -2.77
C MET A 70 -9.32 -0.11 -4.02
N ALA A 71 -9.26 -1.41 -4.28
CA ALA A 71 -8.59 -1.96 -5.46
C ALA A 71 -9.27 -1.52 -6.76
N ASP A 72 -10.60 -1.58 -6.80
CA ASP A 72 -11.38 -1.11 -7.96
C ASP A 72 -11.15 0.38 -8.21
N ALA A 73 -11.20 1.21 -7.16
CA ALA A 73 -10.95 2.64 -7.26
C ALA A 73 -9.51 2.96 -7.70
N ALA A 74 -8.53 2.21 -7.19
CA ALA A 74 -7.14 2.37 -7.57
C ALA A 74 -6.91 2.05 -9.05
N LEU A 75 -7.50 0.97 -9.57
CA LEU A 75 -7.39 0.58 -10.98
C LEU A 75 -7.99 1.63 -11.91
N VAL A 76 -9.15 2.17 -11.56
CA VAL A 76 -9.80 3.24 -12.34
C VAL A 76 -8.99 4.52 -12.34
N GLY A 77 -8.36 4.85 -11.20
CA GLY A 77 -7.60 6.09 -11.01
C GLY A 77 -6.11 6.00 -11.34
N ALA A 78 -5.59 4.81 -11.67
CA ALA A 78 -4.16 4.60 -11.92
C ALA A 78 -3.63 5.52 -13.04
N ARG A 79 -2.52 6.21 -12.75
CA ARG A 79 -1.84 7.12 -13.67
C ARG A 79 -0.35 6.77 -13.74
N GLY A 80 0.19 6.72 -14.95
CA GLY A 80 1.61 6.46 -15.20
C GLY A 80 2.10 5.15 -14.56
N ASN A 81 3.40 4.88 -14.66
CA ASN A 81 3.99 3.65 -14.13
C ASN A 81 3.89 3.57 -12.61
N SER A 82 4.15 4.66 -11.89
CA SER A 82 4.10 4.70 -10.43
C SER A 82 2.68 4.50 -9.88
N GLY A 83 1.67 5.10 -10.53
CA GLY A 83 0.28 4.88 -10.16
C GLY A 83 -0.20 3.46 -10.43
N ILE A 84 0.24 2.84 -11.54
CA ILE A 84 -0.04 1.44 -11.84
C ILE A 84 0.56 0.51 -10.77
N ILE A 85 1.79 0.78 -10.31
CA ILE A 85 2.41 -0.01 -9.24
C ILE A 85 1.60 0.10 -7.94
N VAL A 86 1.17 1.30 -7.56
CA VAL A 86 0.29 1.50 -6.38
C VAL A 86 -1.01 0.72 -6.53
N ALA A 87 -1.67 0.81 -7.69
CA ALA A 87 -2.92 0.09 -7.95
C ALA A 87 -2.74 -1.43 -7.90
N GLN A 88 -1.67 -1.97 -8.48
CA GLN A 88 -1.35 -3.39 -8.43
C GLN A 88 -1.04 -3.87 -7.01
N PHE A 89 -0.39 -3.05 -6.19
CA PHE A 89 -0.15 -3.39 -4.79
C PHE A 89 -1.46 -3.46 -3.99
N VAL A 90 -2.36 -2.49 -4.16
CA VAL A 90 -3.68 -2.50 -3.52
C VAL A 90 -4.52 -3.70 -4.00
N GLN A 91 -4.46 -4.03 -5.29
CA GLN A 91 -5.08 -5.24 -5.85
C GLN A 91 -4.51 -6.51 -5.22
N GLY A 92 -3.19 -6.60 -5.09
CA GLY A 92 -2.53 -7.72 -4.43
C GLY A 92 -2.98 -7.89 -2.97
N LEU A 93 -3.06 -6.78 -2.21
CA LEU A 93 -3.60 -6.81 -0.84
C LEU A 93 -5.06 -7.29 -0.80
N SER A 94 -5.89 -6.82 -1.74
CA SER A 94 -7.30 -7.24 -1.84
C SER A 94 -7.43 -8.75 -2.07
N LEU A 95 -6.61 -9.31 -2.95
CA LEU A 95 -6.60 -10.75 -3.25
C LEU A 95 -6.10 -11.59 -2.08
N GLU A 96 -4.97 -11.21 -1.48
CA GLU A 96 -4.37 -11.94 -0.35
C GLU A 96 -5.27 -11.91 0.91
N LEU A 97 -5.98 -10.80 1.13
CA LEU A 97 -6.82 -10.58 2.30
C LEU A 97 -8.31 -10.85 2.04
N GLN A 98 -8.68 -11.42 0.88
CA GLN A 98 -10.08 -11.62 0.47
C GLN A 98 -10.94 -12.45 1.45
N LYS A 99 -10.33 -13.34 2.23
CA LYS A 99 -11.03 -14.17 3.22
C LYS A 99 -11.12 -13.55 4.62
N TYR A 100 -10.50 -12.39 4.83
CA TYR A 100 -10.41 -11.77 6.15
C TYR A 100 -11.42 -10.62 6.31
N ALA A 101 -12.35 -10.76 7.27
CA ALA A 101 -13.17 -9.63 7.72
C ALA A 101 -12.40 -8.67 8.65
N LYS A 102 -11.41 -9.19 9.36
CA LYS A 102 -10.39 -8.51 10.15
C LYS A 102 -9.12 -9.35 10.12
N VAL A 103 -7.96 -8.74 10.31
CA VAL A 103 -6.66 -9.43 10.22
C VAL A 103 -5.79 -9.12 11.43
N ASN A 104 -5.03 -10.09 11.91
CA ASN A 104 -3.97 -9.93 12.91
C ASN A 104 -2.64 -9.56 12.24
N VAL A 105 -1.63 -9.21 13.04
CA VAL A 105 -0.29 -8.81 12.56
C VAL A 105 0.35 -9.89 11.69
N GLN A 106 0.35 -11.14 12.13
CA GLN A 106 1.02 -12.24 11.43
C GLN A 106 0.43 -12.49 10.04
N ASP A 107 -0.90 -12.59 9.97
CA ASP A 107 -1.59 -12.76 8.69
C ASP A 107 -1.43 -11.54 7.78
N PHE A 108 -1.45 -10.33 8.35
CA PHE A 108 -1.25 -9.09 7.59
C PHE A 108 0.14 -9.05 6.96
N VAL A 109 1.21 -9.30 7.72
CA VAL A 109 2.60 -9.29 7.23
C VAL A 109 2.78 -10.31 6.10
N ARG A 110 2.28 -11.53 6.29
CA ARG A 110 2.31 -12.56 5.25
C ARG A 110 1.58 -12.13 3.97
N CYS A 111 0.38 -11.56 4.10
CA CYS A 111 -0.41 -11.10 2.97
C CYS A 111 0.20 -9.87 2.29
N ALA A 112 0.83 -8.96 3.05
CA ALA A 112 1.56 -7.82 2.48
C ALA A 112 2.74 -8.28 1.61
N ALA A 113 3.51 -9.26 2.06
CA ALA A 113 4.58 -9.87 1.26
C ALA A 113 4.02 -10.57 0.00
N GLY A 114 2.84 -11.22 0.10
CA GLY A 114 2.12 -11.78 -1.05
C GLY A 114 1.72 -10.71 -2.06
N ALA A 115 1.20 -9.58 -1.58
CA ALA A 115 0.82 -8.44 -2.42
C ALA A 115 2.01 -7.84 -3.17
N VAL A 116 3.20 -7.77 -2.55
CA VAL A 116 4.42 -7.32 -3.25
C VAL A 116 4.79 -8.30 -4.36
N ARG A 117 4.78 -9.61 -4.09
CA ARG A 117 5.04 -10.62 -5.14
C ARG A 117 4.05 -10.52 -6.30
N PHE A 118 2.76 -10.32 -5.98
CA PHE A 118 1.73 -10.07 -6.98
C PHE A 118 2.05 -8.85 -7.83
N THR A 119 2.46 -7.74 -7.20
CA THR A 119 2.81 -6.50 -7.89
C THR A 119 3.96 -6.72 -8.88
N TYR A 120 5.03 -7.39 -8.47
CA TYR A 120 6.15 -7.73 -9.36
C TYR A 120 5.70 -8.58 -10.55
N ALA A 121 4.85 -9.59 -10.31
CA ALA A 121 4.35 -10.48 -11.35
C ALA A 121 3.38 -9.79 -12.33
N ALA A 122 2.69 -8.76 -11.91
CA ALA A 122 1.74 -8.01 -12.74
C ALA A 122 2.42 -7.03 -13.71
N LEU A 123 3.70 -6.73 -13.51
CA LEU A 123 4.45 -5.79 -14.34
C LEU A 123 5.26 -6.52 -15.41
N SER A 124 5.19 -6.04 -16.65
CA SER A 124 5.97 -6.61 -17.76
C SER A 124 7.49 -6.48 -17.56
N HIS A 125 7.92 -5.37 -16.96
CA HIS A 125 9.32 -5.02 -16.74
C HIS A 125 9.47 -4.37 -15.36
N PRO A 126 9.52 -5.16 -14.26
CA PRO A 126 9.77 -4.61 -12.94
C PRO A 126 11.21 -4.10 -12.86
N VAL A 127 11.40 -2.87 -12.36
CA VAL A 127 12.71 -2.21 -12.26
C VAL A 127 13.02 -1.91 -10.80
N GLU A 128 14.16 -2.41 -10.33
CA GLU A 128 14.68 -2.10 -8.99
C GLU A 128 15.16 -0.63 -8.91
N GLY A 129 15.23 -0.09 -7.69
CA GLY A 129 15.52 1.33 -7.46
C GLY A 129 14.31 2.25 -7.66
N THR A 130 13.12 1.67 -7.72
CA THR A 130 11.83 2.37 -7.83
C THR A 130 10.97 2.14 -6.57
N ILE A 131 9.70 2.54 -6.61
CA ILE A 131 8.72 2.25 -5.54
C ILE A 131 8.60 0.73 -5.27
N LEU A 132 8.91 -0.13 -6.24
CA LEU A 132 8.94 -1.59 -6.02
C LEU A 132 9.95 -1.98 -4.94
N SER A 133 11.17 -1.42 -5.00
CA SER A 133 12.20 -1.66 -3.98
C SER A 133 11.77 -1.13 -2.61
N VAL A 134 11.04 0.00 -2.56
CA VAL A 134 10.48 0.54 -1.31
C VAL A 134 9.44 -0.42 -0.73
N LEU A 135 8.50 -0.91 -1.55
CA LEU A 135 7.49 -1.87 -1.11
C LEU A 135 8.11 -3.17 -0.59
N LYS A 136 9.15 -3.66 -1.30
CA LYS A 136 9.90 -4.84 -0.86
C LYS A 136 10.60 -4.61 0.49
N ALA A 137 11.36 -3.53 0.61
CA ALA A 137 12.07 -3.19 1.85
C ALA A 137 11.10 -3.02 3.03
N TRP A 138 9.94 -2.40 2.79
CA TRP A 138 8.89 -2.27 3.79
C TRP A 138 8.37 -3.62 4.27
N THR A 139 8.08 -4.56 3.37
CA THR A 139 7.60 -5.89 3.77
C THR A 139 8.68 -6.74 4.44
N ASP A 140 9.94 -6.60 4.03
CA ASP A 140 11.09 -7.26 4.68
C ASP A 140 11.23 -6.77 6.15
N GLU A 141 11.04 -5.46 6.40
CA GLU A 141 11.06 -4.89 7.75
C GLU A 141 9.85 -5.32 8.58
N LEU A 142 8.65 -5.37 8.01
CA LEU A 142 7.48 -5.91 8.69
C LEU A 142 7.72 -7.37 9.15
N GLN A 143 8.35 -8.18 8.30
CA GLN A 143 8.71 -9.56 8.63
C GLN A 143 9.70 -9.62 9.79
N ARG A 144 10.74 -8.79 9.78
CA ARG A 144 11.71 -8.69 10.88
C ARG A 144 11.05 -8.33 12.21
N LEU A 145 10.15 -7.33 12.21
CA LEU A 145 9.41 -6.92 13.40
C LEU A 145 8.48 -8.01 13.92
N MET A 146 7.87 -8.78 13.02
CA MET A 146 7.05 -9.93 13.39
C MET A 146 7.89 -11.03 14.04
N ASP A 147 9.10 -11.31 13.53
CA ASP A 147 10.02 -12.31 14.08
C ASP A 147 10.50 -11.91 15.49
N ASP A 148 10.53 -10.61 15.81
CA ASP A 148 10.74 -10.06 17.15
C ASP A 148 9.48 -10.14 18.05
N ASN A 149 8.49 -10.97 17.71
CA ASN A 149 7.24 -11.20 18.43
C ASN A 149 6.31 -9.99 18.54
N THR A 150 6.35 -9.07 17.60
CA THR A 150 5.38 -7.96 17.53
C THR A 150 3.99 -8.49 17.20
N THR A 151 3.02 -8.27 18.09
CA THR A 151 1.62 -8.70 17.93
C THR A 151 0.62 -7.53 17.90
N ASP A 152 1.12 -6.31 17.91
CA ASP A 152 0.35 -5.08 17.99
C ASP A 152 0.63 -4.17 16.79
N PHE A 153 -0.43 -3.75 16.09
CA PHE A 153 -0.32 -2.89 14.92
C PHE A 153 0.27 -1.51 15.22
N VAL A 154 0.08 -0.97 16.43
CA VAL A 154 0.70 0.33 16.78
C VAL A 154 2.22 0.18 16.79
N THR A 155 2.73 -0.86 17.42
CA THR A 155 4.17 -1.14 17.44
C THR A 155 4.70 -1.41 16.02
N LEU A 156 3.98 -2.20 15.24
CA LEU A 156 4.36 -2.54 13.86
C LEU A 156 4.50 -1.29 12.96
N ILE A 157 3.60 -0.32 13.10
CA ILE A 157 3.55 0.87 12.23
C ILE A 157 4.43 2.01 12.75
N SER A 158 4.65 2.08 14.07
CA SER A 158 5.46 3.13 14.69
C SER A 158 6.96 2.81 14.70
N ALA A 159 7.36 1.64 14.24
CA ALA A 159 8.77 1.30 14.16
C ALA A 159 9.49 2.27 13.20
N PRO A 160 10.67 2.78 13.56
CA PRO A 160 11.47 3.61 12.67
C PRO A 160 11.96 2.77 11.49
N TYR A 161 11.73 3.26 10.28
CA TYR A 161 12.19 2.66 9.02
C TYR A 161 13.46 3.33 8.55
#